data_2c5a79b50da98766206ee6fe536ce5c8
#
_entry.id   2c5a79b50da98766206ee6fe536ce5c8
#
_cell.length_a   1.000
_cell.length_b   1.000
_cell.length_c   1.000
_cell.angle_alpha   90.00
_cell.angle_beta   90.00
_cell.angle_gamma   90.00
#
_symmetry.space_group_name_H-M   'P 1'
#
loop_
_entity.id
_entity.type
_entity.pdbx_description
1 polymer ?
#
loop_
_entity_poly.entity_id
_entity_poly.type
_entity_poly.pdbx_seq_one_letter_code
_entity_poly.pdbx_strand_id
1 'polypeptide(L)'
;MENGIKSGFEEIFSSHNIDDKKILSLLKKIPLTNLDKKKVNILNKILKNYEKLVVNDKENIDFYFDDYDKLEIYKISENQDDLLRYFIYRYKYKTYPDKKIIEEYPPCIQIEPSSICNFRCVMCYQKDKSFSDKKNNFMGFMKYDLFKKVIDEISGKVEAITFASRGEPTLNKQFIKFLEYCKDKFISIKINTNLSTLNEKLARAFFENNVQTIVISADDADKKSYETIRIKGKFEKLLSNVKLLDKIKKKDYPNSKTIIRVSGVKINKNQDINKMREVYGKY
;
A
#
# COMPACT_ATOMS: atom_id res chain seq x y z
N MET A 1 21.51 9.55 -3.77
CA MET A 1 20.20 9.97 -3.22
C MET A 1 19.78 8.92 -2.21
N GLU A 2 20.50 8.87 -1.12
CA GLU A 2 20.28 7.96 0.00
C GLU A 2 19.75 8.73 1.19
N ASN A 3 18.92 8.09 1.98
CA ASN A 3 18.34 8.49 3.27
C ASN A 3 16.95 9.16 3.22
N GLY A 4 15.96 8.44 2.71
CA GLY A 4 14.55 8.74 2.97
C GLY A 4 13.91 7.68 3.86
N ILE A 5 13.48 8.06 5.03
CA ILE A 5 12.47 7.38 5.87
C ILE A 5 12.84 5.99 6.38
N LYS A 6 13.67 5.91 7.41
CA LYS A 6 14.04 4.60 7.99
C LYS A 6 13.65 4.36 9.46
N SER A 7 13.27 5.34 10.31
CA SER A 7 13.25 5.10 11.75
C SER A 7 12.10 4.24 12.28
N GLY A 8 10.85 4.43 11.89
CA GLY A 8 9.75 3.54 12.32
C GLY A 8 9.81 2.18 11.61
N PHE A 9 10.37 2.17 10.42
CA PHE A 9 10.61 0.97 9.62
C PHE A 9 11.79 0.16 10.16
N GLU A 10 12.87 0.83 10.60
CA GLU A 10 14.05 0.19 11.19
C GLU A 10 13.78 -0.47 12.54
N GLU A 11 12.93 0.12 13.39
CA GLU A 11 12.51 -0.51 14.64
C GLU A 11 11.65 -1.75 14.42
N ILE A 12 10.72 -1.71 13.48
CA ILE A 12 9.92 -2.89 13.10
C ILE A 12 10.81 -3.92 12.42
N PHE A 13 11.78 -3.51 11.61
CA PHE A 13 12.74 -4.38 10.95
C PHE A 13 13.70 -5.05 11.93
N SER A 14 14.27 -4.30 12.87
CA SER A 14 15.20 -4.82 13.87
C SER A 14 14.53 -5.82 14.83
N SER A 15 13.24 -5.64 15.08
CA SER A 15 12.48 -6.56 15.93
C SER A 15 12.01 -7.85 15.23
N HIS A 16 11.97 -7.87 13.88
CA HIS A 16 11.37 -8.99 13.12
C HIS A 16 12.34 -9.72 12.18
N ASN A 17 13.61 -9.40 12.22
CA ASN A 17 14.80 -10.06 11.60
C ASN A 17 14.51 -10.95 10.37
N ILE A 18 13.99 -10.34 9.28
CA ILE A 18 13.80 -11.03 8.00
C ILE A 18 14.99 -10.71 7.11
N ASP A 19 15.99 -11.56 7.20
CA ASP A 19 17.13 -11.53 6.30
C ASP A 19 16.88 -12.36 5.03
N ASP A 20 17.81 -12.28 4.10
CA ASP A 20 17.72 -13.00 2.84
C ASP A 20 17.82 -14.52 3.04
N LYS A 21 18.47 -14.99 4.11
CA LYS A 21 18.54 -16.42 4.49
C LYS A 21 17.17 -16.96 4.89
N LYS A 22 16.43 -16.17 5.65
CA LYS A 22 15.06 -16.55 6.06
C LYS A 22 14.13 -16.59 4.84
N ILE A 23 14.22 -15.62 3.92
CA ILE A 23 13.45 -15.64 2.68
C ILE A 23 13.80 -16.85 1.82
N LEU A 24 15.08 -17.14 1.67
CA LEU A 24 15.53 -18.34 0.96
C LEU A 24 14.94 -19.63 1.57
N SER A 25 14.93 -19.71 2.91
CA SER A 25 14.31 -20.83 3.62
C SER A 25 12.81 -20.95 3.34
N LEU A 26 12.08 -19.83 3.31
CA LEU A 26 10.65 -19.81 2.98
C LEU A 26 10.39 -20.23 1.54
N LEU A 27 11.18 -19.74 0.58
CA LEU A 27 11.11 -20.11 -0.84
C LEU A 27 11.28 -21.62 -1.04
N LYS A 28 12.27 -22.24 -0.36
CA LYS A 28 12.54 -23.69 -0.46
C LYS A 28 11.43 -24.57 0.15
N LYS A 29 10.57 -24.01 1.00
CA LYS A 29 9.43 -24.74 1.59
C LYS A 29 8.17 -24.72 0.73
N ILE A 30 8.12 -23.87 -0.30
CA ILE A 30 6.95 -23.82 -1.19
C ILE A 30 6.87 -25.08 -2.04
N PRO A 31 5.77 -25.86 -1.98
CA PRO A 31 5.62 -27.02 -2.82
C PRO A 31 5.42 -26.58 -4.27
N LEU A 32 6.25 -27.14 -5.17
CA LEU A 32 6.15 -26.87 -6.62
C LEU A 32 5.16 -27.82 -7.32
N THR A 33 4.65 -28.82 -6.61
CA THR A 33 3.65 -29.76 -7.10
C THR A 33 2.34 -29.05 -7.36
N ASN A 34 1.67 -29.36 -8.46
CA ASN A 34 0.40 -28.77 -8.89
C ASN A 34 0.46 -27.29 -9.33
N LEU A 35 1.66 -26.72 -9.49
CA LEU A 35 1.81 -25.39 -10.07
C LEU A 35 1.96 -25.48 -11.60
N ASP A 36 1.39 -24.50 -12.30
CA ASP A 36 1.65 -24.33 -13.72
C ASP A 36 3.15 -24.01 -14.00
N LYS A 37 3.63 -24.35 -15.20
CA LYS A 37 5.03 -24.14 -15.60
C LYS A 37 5.50 -22.70 -15.45
N LYS A 38 4.60 -21.72 -15.60
CA LYS A 38 4.93 -20.30 -15.50
C LYS A 38 5.23 -19.89 -14.06
N LYS A 39 4.41 -20.34 -13.10
CA LYS A 39 4.62 -20.10 -11.67
C LYS A 39 5.92 -20.76 -11.19
N VAL A 40 6.14 -22.02 -11.56
CA VAL A 40 7.39 -22.73 -11.26
C VAL A 40 8.61 -21.97 -11.79
N ASN A 41 8.53 -21.47 -13.02
CA ASN A 41 9.64 -20.72 -13.64
C ASN A 41 9.92 -19.39 -12.90
N ILE A 42 8.87 -18.69 -12.44
CA ILE A 42 9.03 -17.47 -11.65
C ILE A 42 9.69 -17.79 -10.31
N LEU A 43 9.20 -18.81 -9.58
CA LEU A 43 9.78 -19.21 -8.29
C LEU A 43 11.25 -19.61 -8.41
N ASN A 44 11.61 -20.38 -9.44
CA ASN A 44 13.00 -20.76 -9.71
C ASN A 44 13.90 -19.53 -9.99
N LYS A 45 13.38 -18.51 -10.67
CA LYS A 45 14.12 -17.25 -10.87
C LYS A 45 14.34 -16.52 -9.56
N ILE A 46 13.31 -16.40 -8.72
CA ILE A 46 13.42 -15.78 -7.38
C ILE A 46 14.42 -16.57 -6.54
N LEU A 47 14.30 -17.90 -6.50
CA LEU A 47 15.16 -18.79 -5.74
C LEU A 47 16.63 -18.59 -6.13
N LYS A 48 16.95 -18.62 -7.43
CA LYS A 48 18.30 -18.41 -7.95
C LYS A 48 18.90 -17.06 -7.55
N ASN A 49 18.11 -15.98 -7.56
CA ASN A 49 18.56 -14.67 -7.08
C ASN A 49 18.88 -14.70 -5.57
N TYR A 50 18.04 -15.37 -4.75
CA TYR A 50 18.23 -15.45 -3.32
C TYR A 50 19.40 -16.39 -2.92
N GLU A 51 19.66 -17.43 -3.67
CA GLU A 51 20.88 -18.26 -3.49
C GLU A 51 22.15 -17.44 -3.68
N LYS A 52 22.20 -16.53 -4.66
CA LYS A 52 23.31 -15.59 -4.86
C LYS A 52 23.40 -14.54 -3.75
N LEU A 53 22.27 -13.91 -3.37
CA LEU A 53 22.22 -12.89 -2.32
C LEU A 53 22.78 -13.41 -0.98
N VAL A 54 22.44 -14.62 -0.59
CA VAL A 54 22.86 -15.23 0.67
C VAL A 54 24.37 -15.49 0.73
N VAL A 55 25.03 -15.73 -0.40
CA VAL A 55 26.48 -15.91 -0.49
C VAL A 55 27.23 -14.64 -0.86
N ASN A 56 26.56 -13.48 -0.83
CA ASN A 56 27.12 -12.17 -1.22
C ASN A 56 27.61 -12.06 -2.68
N ASP A 57 27.17 -12.97 -3.55
CA ASP A 57 27.37 -12.84 -5.00
C ASP A 57 26.33 -11.84 -5.55
N LYS A 58 26.74 -10.58 -5.66
CA LYS A 58 25.87 -9.50 -6.15
C LYS A 58 25.87 -9.36 -7.67
N GLU A 59 26.67 -10.14 -8.37
CA GLU A 59 26.72 -10.09 -9.83
C GLU A 59 25.46 -10.72 -10.42
N ASN A 60 24.86 -10.02 -11.38
CA ASN A 60 23.67 -10.49 -12.12
C ASN A 60 22.45 -10.83 -11.24
N ILE A 61 22.19 -10.03 -10.20
CA ILE A 61 20.94 -10.07 -9.47
C ILE A 61 19.94 -9.16 -10.18
N ASP A 62 18.89 -9.72 -10.74
CA ASP A 62 17.84 -9.00 -11.46
C ASP A 62 16.54 -8.84 -10.65
N PHE A 63 16.50 -9.43 -9.43
CA PHE A 63 15.34 -9.33 -8.55
C PHE A 63 15.69 -9.56 -7.08
N TYR A 64 15.14 -8.72 -6.22
CA TYR A 64 15.11 -8.90 -4.77
C TYR A 64 13.88 -8.24 -4.14
N PHE A 65 13.50 -8.71 -2.97
CA PHE A 65 12.48 -8.05 -2.14
C PHE A 65 13.13 -6.91 -1.35
N ASP A 66 12.55 -5.71 -1.45
CA ASP A 66 12.97 -4.58 -0.61
C ASP A 66 12.47 -4.76 0.83
N ASP A 67 12.88 -3.84 1.70
CA ASP A 67 12.55 -3.92 3.12
C ASP A 67 11.04 -3.94 3.39
N TYR A 68 10.26 -3.23 2.57
CA TYR A 68 8.81 -3.26 2.69
C TYR A 68 8.24 -4.63 2.30
N ASP A 69 8.71 -5.21 1.21
CA ASP A 69 8.33 -6.55 0.81
C ASP A 69 8.67 -7.58 1.89
N LYS A 70 9.86 -7.46 2.48
CA LYS A 70 10.31 -8.35 3.57
C LYS A 70 9.38 -8.28 4.77
N LEU A 71 8.91 -7.08 5.13
CA LEU A 71 7.93 -6.91 6.22
C LEU A 71 6.58 -7.57 5.87
N GLU A 72 6.10 -7.43 4.64
CA GLU A 72 4.86 -8.10 4.21
C GLU A 72 5.03 -9.62 4.21
N ILE A 73 6.16 -10.14 3.70
CA ILE A 73 6.49 -11.58 3.72
C ILE A 73 6.47 -12.12 5.15
N TYR A 74 7.06 -11.40 6.11
CA TYR A 74 7.02 -11.81 7.52
C TYR A 74 5.60 -11.99 8.02
N LYS A 75 4.72 -11.04 7.74
CA LYS A 75 3.34 -11.05 8.22
C LYS A 75 2.49 -12.20 7.70
N ILE A 76 2.85 -12.73 6.52
CA ILE A 76 2.15 -13.84 5.88
C ILE A 76 2.95 -15.16 5.91
N SER A 77 4.09 -15.17 6.58
CA SER A 77 5.06 -16.30 6.54
C SER A 77 4.52 -17.62 7.06
N GLU A 78 3.43 -17.61 7.80
CA GLU A 78 2.76 -18.81 8.33
C GLU A 78 1.80 -19.44 7.30
N ASN A 79 1.39 -18.73 6.26
CA ASN A 79 0.49 -19.22 5.22
C ASN A 79 1.26 -19.42 3.91
N GLN A 80 1.45 -20.68 3.52
CA GLN A 80 2.23 -21.04 2.32
C GLN A 80 1.56 -20.58 1.02
N ASP A 81 0.21 -20.59 0.94
CA ASP A 81 -0.51 -20.14 -0.25
C ASP A 81 -0.39 -18.64 -0.43
N ASP A 82 -0.51 -17.87 0.65
CA ASP A 82 -0.31 -16.42 0.61
C ASP A 82 1.13 -16.06 0.25
N LEU A 83 2.12 -16.79 0.79
CA LEU A 83 3.53 -16.62 0.40
C LEU A 83 3.77 -16.88 -1.08
N LEU A 84 3.26 -17.98 -1.60
CA LEU A 84 3.35 -18.32 -3.01
C LEU A 84 2.77 -17.21 -3.89
N ARG A 85 1.55 -16.79 -3.60
CA ARG A 85 0.85 -15.71 -4.29
C ARG A 85 1.64 -14.41 -4.22
N TYR A 86 2.15 -14.06 -3.03
CA TYR A 86 2.91 -12.84 -2.80
C TYR A 86 4.23 -12.83 -3.57
N PHE A 87 5.01 -13.90 -3.55
CA PHE A 87 6.27 -13.99 -4.29
C PHE A 87 6.07 -13.81 -5.79
N ILE A 88 5.07 -14.49 -6.37
CA ILE A 88 4.75 -14.36 -7.78
C ILE A 88 4.26 -12.93 -8.11
N TYR A 89 3.37 -12.38 -7.28
CA TYR A 89 2.86 -11.04 -7.42
C TYR A 89 3.99 -10.00 -7.44
N ARG A 90 4.87 -10.02 -6.43
CA ARG A 90 5.94 -9.02 -6.32
C ARG A 90 6.99 -9.16 -7.40
N TYR A 91 7.31 -10.40 -7.80
CA TYR A 91 8.19 -10.62 -8.94
C TYR A 91 7.61 -9.99 -10.22
N LYS A 92 6.36 -10.29 -10.56
CA LYS A 92 5.68 -9.70 -11.71
C LYS A 92 5.62 -8.18 -11.62
N TYR A 93 5.21 -7.64 -10.48
CA TYR A 93 5.09 -6.21 -10.26
C TYR A 93 6.40 -5.45 -10.51
N LYS A 94 7.53 -6.00 -10.05
CA LYS A 94 8.84 -5.36 -10.17
C LYS A 94 9.52 -5.60 -11.53
N THR A 95 9.30 -6.74 -12.17
CA THR A 95 10.09 -7.12 -13.36
C THR A 95 9.34 -6.98 -14.67
N TYR A 96 8.02 -7.10 -14.68
CA TYR A 96 7.25 -7.08 -15.93
C TYR A 96 7.22 -5.71 -16.62
N PRO A 97 7.09 -4.57 -15.91
CA PRO A 97 7.15 -3.26 -16.55
C PRO A 97 8.46 -3.05 -17.31
N ASP A 98 9.60 -3.34 -16.70
CA ASP A 98 10.92 -3.17 -17.31
C ASP A 98 11.11 -4.10 -18.51
N LYS A 99 10.61 -5.32 -18.42
CA LYS A 99 10.67 -6.33 -19.48
C LYS A 99 9.55 -6.20 -20.51
N LYS A 100 8.64 -5.21 -20.35
CA LYS A 100 7.47 -4.98 -21.20
C LYS A 100 6.61 -6.24 -21.39
N ILE A 101 6.48 -7.06 -20.35
CA ILE A 101 5.67 -8.29 -20.36
C ILE A 101 4.23 -7.93 -20.03
N ILE A 102 3.32 -8.29 -20.92
CA ILE A 102 1.88 -8.10 -20.75
C ILE A 102 1.22 -9.46 -20.57
N GLU A 103 0.38 -9.60 -19.57
CA GLU A 103 -0.49 -10.75 -19.33
C GLU A 103 -1.95 -10.36 -19.50
N GLU A 104 -2.85 -11.33 -19.52
CA GLU A 104 -4.29 -11.09 -19.59
C GLU A 104 -4.78 -10.22 -18.42
N TYR A 105 -4.23 -10.46 -17.22
CA TYR A 105 -4.50 -9.67 -16.01
C TYR A 105 -3.20 -9.11 -15.43
N PRO A 106 -3.18 -7.83 -15.03
CA PRO A 106 -2.02 -7.24 -14.38
C PRO A 106 -1.84 -7.81 -12.95
N PRO A 107 -0.63 -7.77 -12.38
CA PRO A 107 -0.39 -8.25 -11.02
C PRO A 107 -1.13 -7.46 -9.94
N CYS A 108 -1.47 -6.20 -10.21
CA CYS A 108 -2.28 -5.36 -9.32
C CYS A 108 -3.12 -4.37 -10.12
N ILE A 109 -4.21 -3.90 -9.51
CA ILE A 109 -5.10 -2.89 -10.10
C ILE A 109 -5.27 -1.72 -9.14
N GLN A 110 -5.25 -0.51 -9.70
CA GLN A 110 -5.65 0.69 -8.99
C GLN A 110 -7.11 1.00 -9.29
N ILE A 111 -7.92 1.13 -8.24
CA ILE A 111 -9.34 1.46 -8.31
C ILE A 111 -9.54 2.85 -7.75
N GLU A 112 -10.32 3.67 -8.45
CA GLU A 112 -10.67 5.03 -8.04
C GLU A 112 -12.12 5.08 -7.53
N PRO A 113 -12.36 4.94 -6.21
CA PRO A 113 -13.71 5.04 -5.64
C PRO A 113 -14.33 6.42 -5.80
N SER A 114 -13.49 7.44 -5.88
CA SER A 114 -13.86 8.83 -6.03
C SER A 114 -12.81 9.59 -6.82
N SER A 115 -13.20 10.28 -7.87
CA SER A 115 -12.36 11.30 -8.51
C SER A 115 -12.52 12.70 -7.87
N ILE A 116 -13.43 12.82 -6.88
CA ILE A 116 -13.61 14.04 -6.08
C ILE A 116 -12.65 13.99 -4.88
N CYS A 117 -11.97 15.14 -4.62
CA CYS A 117 -11.18 15.33 -3.42
C CYS A 117 -11.62 16.61 -2.68
N ASN A 118 -11.61 16.56 -1.37
CA ASN A 118 -11.92 17.73 -0.52
C ASN A 118 -10.71 18.64 -0.30
N PHE A 119 -9.50 18.22 -0.72
CA PHE A 119 -8.30 19.05 -0.71
C PHE A 119 -7.96 19.61 -2.10
N ARG A 120 -7.02 20.58 -2.11
CA ARG A 120 -6.45 21.17 -3.33
C ARG A 120 -4.94 21.34 -3.16
N CYS A 121 -4.26 20.18 -2.91
CA CYS A 121 -2.82 20.16 -2.66
C CYS A 121 -2.04 20.79 -3.80
N VAL A 122 -0.98 21.55 -3.50
CA VAL A 122 -0.24 22.36 -4.47
C VAL A 122 0.36 21.53 -5.62
N MET A 123 0.74 20.28 -5.37
CA MET A 123 1.32 19.36 -6.35
C MET A 123 0.27 18.53 -7.10
N CYS A 124 -1.02 18.64 -6.73
CA CYS A 124 -2.05 17.75 -7.26
C CYS A 124 -2.73 18.37 -8.48
N TYR A 125 -2.97 17.55 -9.49
CA TYR A 125 -3.74 17.95 -10.68
C TYR A 125 -5.21 18.28 -10.37
N GLN A 126 -5.71 18.03 -9.17
CA GLN A 126 -7.01 18.56 -8.70
C GLN A 126 -7.07 20.10 -8.72
N LYS A 127 -5.92 20.79 -8.83
CA LYS A 127 -5.87 22.24 -9.05
C LYS A 127 -6.19 22.63 -10.50
N ASP A 128 -5.98 21.73 -11.42
CA ASP A 128 -6.29 21.97 -12.83
C ASP A 128 -7.81 22.05 -13.03
N LYS A 129 -8.27 23.20 -13.49
CA LYS A 129 -9.69 23.45 -13.77
C LYS A 129 -10.21 22.60 -14.92
N SER A 130 -9.37 22.27 -15.91
CA SER A 130 -9.76 21.40 -17.01
C SER A 130 -10.22 20.03 -16.50
N PHE A 131 -9.61 19.54 -15.43
CA PHE A 131 -9.97 18.28 -14.79
C PHE A 131 -11.06 18.46 -13.72
N SER A 132 -10.93 19.49 -12.85
CA SER A 132 -11.75 19.63 -11.64
C SER A 132 -13.04 20.43 -11.84
N ASP A 133 -13.26 21.02 -13.02
CA ASP A 133 -14.52 21.70 -13.33
C ASP A 133 -15.65 20.68 -13.49
N LYS A 134 -16.74 20.88 -12.74
CA LYS A 134 -17.92 20.01 -12.81
C LYS A 134 -18.54 19.92 -14.21
N LYS A 135 -18.37 20.98 -15.03
CA LYS A 135 -18.90 21.04 -16.40
C LYS A 135 -18.28 19.97 -17.31
N ASN A 136 -17.05 19.53 -17.01
CA ASN A 136 -16.33 18.54 -17.81
C ASN A 136 -16.70 17.10 -17.51
N ASN A 137 -17.55 16.84 -16.50
CA ASN A 137 -18.04 15.50 -16.10
C ASN A 137 -16.95 14.46 -15.76
N PHE A 138 -15.73 14.91 -15.42
CA PHE A 138 -14.64 14.01 -15.01
C PHE A 138 -14.64 13.67 -13.51
N MET A 139 -15.55 14.31 -12.76
CA MET A 139 -15.62 14.19 -11.30
C MET A 139 -16.85 13.41 -10.87
N GLY A 140 -16.63 12.35 -10.07
CA GLY A 140 -17.74 11.53 -9.61
C GLY A 140 -17.36 10.50 -8.55
N PHE A 141 -18.34 9.73 -8.17
CA PHE A 141 -18.20 8.57 -7.27
C PHE A 141 -18.51 7.30 -8.04
N MET A 142 -17.66 6.28 -7.84
CA MET A 142 -17.92 4.95 -8.37
C MET A 142 -19.17 4.37 -7.69
N LYS A 143 -20.11 3.86 -8.48
CA LYS A 143 -21.29 3.17 -7.98
C LYS A 143 -20.95 1.75 -7.53
N TYR A 144 -21.65 1.24 -6.52
CA TYR A 144 -21.37 -0.08 -5.97
C TYR A 144 -21.52 -1.21 -7.00
N ASP A 145 -22.51 -1.15 -7.87
CA ASP A 145 -22.74 -2.20 -8.87
C ASP A 145 -21.59 -2.28 -9.89
N LEU A 146 -21.07 -1.11 -10.33
CA LEU A 146 -19.87 -1.07 -11.17
C LEU A 146 -18.67 -1.64 -10.43
N PHE A 147 -18.48 -1.23 -9.17
CA PHE A 147 -17.41 -1.74 -8.34
C PHE A 147 -17.48 -3.26 -8.20
N LYS A 148 -18.67 -3.78 -7.85
CA LYS A 148 -18.90 -5.22 -7.72
C LYS A 148 -18.56 -5.96 -9.00
N LYS A 149 -19.02 -5.48 -10.16
CA LYS A 149 -18.71 -6.08 -11.46
C LYS A 149 -17.20 -6.16 -11.70
N VAL A 150 -16.45 -5.09 -11.41
CA VAL A 150 -14.98 -5.07 -11.55
C VAL A 150 -14.32 -6.09 -10.62
N ILE A 151 -14.73 -6.13 -9.33
CA ILE A 151 -14.17 -7.07 -8.37
C ILE A 151 -14.48 -8.53 -8.74
N ASP A 152 -15.68 -8.83 -9.20
CA ASP A 152 -16.06 -10.18 -9.64
C ASP A 152 -15.21 -10.66 -10.84
N GLU A 153 -14.90 -9.74 -11.77
CA GLU A 153 -14.07 -10.04 -12.93
C GLU A 153 -12.60 -10.35 -12.56
N ILE A 154 -12.03 -9.62 -11.61
CA ILE A 154 -10.61 -9.71 -11.26
C ILE A 154 -10.30 -10.66 -10.10
N SER A 155 -11.31 -11.08 -9.34
CA SER A 155 -11.14 -11.96 -8.19
C SER A 155 -10.54 -13.31 -8.61
N GLY A 156 -9.48 -13.74 -7.91
CA GLY A 156 -8.72 -14.95 -8.24
C GLY A 156 -7.77 -14.82 -9.44
N LYS A 157 -7.73 -13.66 -10.12
CA LYS A 157 -6.87 -13.39 -11.28
C LYS A 157 -5.84 -12.28 -10.99
N VAL A 158 -6.20 -11.35 -10.12
CA VAL A 158 -5.37 -10.24 -9.66
C VAL A 158 -5.07 -10.41 -8.17
N GLU A 159 -3.83 -10.22 -7.77
CA GLU A 159 -3.41 -10.48 -6.39
C GLU A 159 -3.56 -9.27 -5.46
N ALA A 160 -3.49 -8.06 -5.99
CA ALA A 160 -3.51 -6.85 -5.18
C ALA A 160 -4.37 -5.75 -5.79
N ILE A 161 -5.02 -4.97 -4.92
CA ILE A 161 -5.73 -3.76 -5.31
C ILE A 161 -5.25 -2.56 -4.49
N THR A 162 -5.29 -1.38 -5.11
CA THR A 162 -5.00 -0.12 -4.44
C THR A 162 -6.16 0.84 -4.64
N PHE A 163 -6.76 1.29 -3.54
CA PHE A 163 -7.71 2.38 -3.56
C PHE A 163 -6.96 3.71 -3.53
N ALA A 164 -6.79 4.30 -4.69
CA ALA A 164 -6.06 5.54 -4.88
C ALA A 164 -6.49 6.20 -6.20
N SER A 165 -5.81 7.19 -6.63
CA SER A 165 -5.81 7.91 -7.87
C SER A 165 -6.12 9.40 -7.66
N ARG A 166 -7.11 9.95 -8.34
CA ARG A 166 -7.29 11.40 -8.45
C ARG A 166 -8.03 12.03 -7.29
N GLY A 167 -8.86 11.28 -6.60
CA GLY A 167 -9.70 11.78 -5.53
C GLY A 167 -9.31 11.25 -4.16
N GLU A 168 -10.16 11.54 -3.19
CA GLU A 168 -10.09 10.95 -1.84
C GLU A 168 -11.07 9.77 -1.78
N PRO A 169 -10.60 8.51 -1.67
CA PRO A 169 -11.46 7.34 -1.73
C PRO A 169 -12.52 7.32 -0.63
N THR A 170 -12.19 7.84 0.55
CA THR A 170 -13.07 7.83 1.73
C THR A 170 -14.23 8.85 1.66
N LEU A 171 -14.27 9.70 0.65
CA LEU A 171 -15.43 10.55 0.35
C LEU A 171 -16.59 9.76 -0.27
N ASN A 172 -16.31 8.60 -0.85
CA ASN A 172 -17.40 7.74 -1.34
C ASN A 172 -18.15 7.14 -0.15
N LYS A 173 -19.42 7.48 0.00
CA LYS A 173 -20.28 7.01 1.10
C LYS A 173 -20.42 5.49 1.15
N GLN A 174 -20.17 4.80 0.04
CA GLN A 174 -20.23 3.34 -0.07
C GLN A 174 -18.85 2.68 0.17
N PHE A 175 -17.81 3.44 0.54
CA PHE A 175 -16.45 2.94 0.60
C PHE A 175 -16.29 1.76 1.59
N ILE A 176 -16.99 1.79 2.72
CA ILE A 176 -17.00 0.66 3.66
C ILE A 176 -17.56 -0.60 2.99
N LYS A 177 -18.66 -0.49 2.23
CA LYS A 177 -19.21 -1.65 1.46
C LYS A 177 -18.22 -2.16 0.41
N PHE A 178 -17.37 -1.28 -0.15
CA PHE A 178 -16.30 -1.71 -1.07
C PHE A 178 -15.26 -2.57 -0.35
N LEU A 179 -14.85 -2.15 0.85
CA LEU A 179 -13.92 -2.93 1.67
C LEU A 179 -14.50 -4.29 2.06
N GLU A 180 -15.75 -4.31 2.55
CA GLU A 180 -16.48 -5.55 2.90
C GLU A 180 -16.53 -6.51 1.71
N TYR A 181 -16.75 -5.99 0.50
CA TYR A 181 -16.81 -6.82 -0.70
C TYR A 181 -15.46 -7.36 -1.16
N CYS A 182 -14.37 -6.65 -0.85
CA CYS A 182 -13.00 -7.07 -1.18
C CYS A 182 -12.38 -8.01 -0.15
N LYS A 183 -12.98 -8.13 1.03
CA LYS A 183 -12.43 -8.94 2.11
C LYS A 183 -12.08 -10.35 1.61
N ASP A 184 -10.87 -10.80 1.91
CA ASP A 184 -10.32 -12.13 1.62
C ASP A 184 -10.23 -12.50 0.11
N LYS A 185 -10.50 -11.56 -0.81
CA LYS A 185 -10.35 -11.78 -2.25
C LYS A 185 -8.94 -11.49 -2.77
N PHE A 186 -8.20 -10.63 -2.08
CA PHE A 186 -6.88 -10.17 -2.48
C PHE A 186 -5.87 -10.36 -1.34
N ILE A 187 -4.64 -10.69 -1.68
CA ILE A 187 -3.56 -10.79 -0.68
C ILE A 187 -3.07 -9.41 -0.22
N SER A 188 -3.34 -8.36 -1.00
CA SER A 188 -2.97 -6.99 -0.62
C SER A 188 -4.06 -5.99 -1.03
N ILE A 189 -4.65 -5.34 -0.03
CA ILE A 189 -5.53 -4.19 -0.18
C ILE A 189 -4.82 -2.98 0.39
N LYS A 190 -4.51 -2.00 -0.46
CA LYS A 190 -3.87 -0.75 -0.07
C LYS A 190 -4.81 0.43 -0.24
N ILE A 191 -4.79 1.37 0.70
CA ILE A 191 -5.56 2.60 0.65
C ILE A 191 -4.61 3.79 0.77
N ASN A 192 -4.71 4.74 -0.19
CA ASN A 192 -4.05 6.04 -0.05
C ASN A 192 -5.13 7.07 0.32
N THR A 193 -4.97 7.75 1.44
CA THR A 193 -5.97 8.68 1.97
C THR A 193 -5.34 9.92 2.60
N ASN A 194 -6.01 11.04 2.50
CA ASN A 194 -5.68 12.23 3.28
C ASN A 194 -6.20 12.17 4.73
N LEU A 195 -6.89 11.09 5.07
CA LEU A 195 -7.43 10.75 6.38
C LEU A 195 -8.45 11.77 6.96
N SER A 196 -8.86 12.79 6.22
CA SER A 196 -9.70 13.87 6.75
C SER A 196 -11.10 13.45 7.18
N THR A 197 -11.63 12.40 6.56
CA THR A 197 -12.99 11.87 6.82
C THR A 197 -13.03 10.75 7.84
N LEU A 198 -11.88 10.40 8.44
CA LEU A 198 -11.81 9.29 9.38
C LEU A 198 -12.75 9.52 10.57
N ASN A 199 -13.46 8.47 10.90
CA ASN A 199 -14.24 8.32 12.13
C ASN A 199 -14.06 6.88 12.64
N GLU A 200 -14.59 6.56 13.81
CA GLU A 200 -14.44 5.23 14.41
C GLU A 200 -14.94 4.09 13.50
N LYS A 201 -16.10 4.30 12.86
CA LYS A 201 -16.68 3.28 11.95
C LYS A 201 -15.76 2.97 10.78
N LEU A 202 -15.19 4.00 10.14
CA LEU A 202 -14.26 3.82 9.02
C LEU A 202 -12.94 3.22 9.48
N ALA A 203 -12.42 3.65 10.64
CA ALA A 203 -11.20 3.09 11.21
C ALA A 203 -11.34 1.58 11.50
N ARG A 204 -12.45 1.16 12.13
CA ARG A 204 -12.75 -0.25 12.36
C ARG A 204 -12.87 -1.03 11.06
N ALA A 205 -13.57 -0.48 10.07
CA ALA A 205 -13.76 -1.12 8.78
C ALA A 205 -12.42 -1.44 8.07
N PHE A 206 -11.37 -0.64 8.27
CA PHE A 206 -10.04 -0.94 7.73
C PHE A 206 -9.47 -2.24 8.31
N PHE A 207 -9.59 -2.45 9.62
CA PHE A 207 -9.06 -3.64 10.28
C PHE A 207 -9.94 -4.88 10.07
N GLU A 208 -11.25 -4.71 10.16
CA GLU A 208 -12.25 -5.78 9.99
C GLU A 208 -12.24 -6.39 8.58
N ASN A 209 -11.83 -5.59 7.59
CA ASN A 209 -11.78 -6.02 6.20
C ASN A 209 -10.34 -6.28 5.70
N ASN A 210 -9.43 -6.57 6.62
CA ASN A 210 -8.07 -7.00 6.31
C ASN A 210 -7.33 -6.08 5.33
N VAL A 211 -7.46 -4.74 5.49
CA VAL A 211 -6.66 -3.78 4.74
C VAL A 211 -5.20 -3.95 5.13
N GLN A 212 -4.34 -4.37 4.19
CA GLN A 212 -2.92 -4.63 4.48
C GLN A 212 -2.14 -3.35 4.71
N THR A 213 -2.43 -2.28 3.96
CA THR A 213 -1.68 -1.02 4.09
C THR A 213 -2.59 0.19 3.99
N ILE A 214 -2.51 1.05 4.99
CA ILE A 214 -3.11 2.38 5.00
C ILE A 214 -1.99 3.40 4.83
N VAL A 215 -1.97 4.10 3.70
CA VAL A 215 -1.00 5.17 3.41
C VAL A 215 -1.65 6.52 3.69
N ILE A 216 -1.18 7.17 4.72
CA ILE A 216 -1.65 8.49 5.14
C ILE A 216 -0.81 9.54 4.43
N SER A 217 -1.45 10.37 3.64
CA SER A 217 -0.80 11.44 2.90
C SER A 217 -0.64 12.70 3.76
N ALA A 218 0.59 12.99 4.23
CA ALA A 218 0.87 14.09 5.17
C ALA A 218 1.80 15.19 4.62
N ASP A 219 2.85 14.87 3.90
CA ASP A 219 3.88 15.76 3.31
C ASP A 219 4.74 16.52 4.31
N ASP A 220 4.24 16.94 5.46
CA ASP A 220 5.01 17.64 6.49
C ASP A 220 4.46 17.40 7.90
N ALA A 221 5.28 17.67 8.90
CA ALA A 221 4.92 17.65 10.33
C ALA A 221 4.90 19.06 10.96
N ASP A 222 5.12 20.09 10.19
CA ASP A 222 4.88 21.48 10.57
C ASP A 222 3.50 21.92 10.11
N LYS A 223 2.72 22.51 11.03
CA LYS A 223 1.34 22.93 10.77
C LYS A 223 1.24 23.91 9.60
N LYS A 224 2.08 24.96 9.60
CA LYS A 224 2.05 25.99 8.55
C LYS A 224 2.45 25.42 7.21
N SER A 225 3.50 24.63 7.18
CA SER A 225 3.97 23.96 5.98
C SER A 225 2.92 22.98 5.46
N TYR A 226 2.37 22.09 6.30
CA TYR A 226 1.32 21.16 5.92
C TYR A 226 0.10 21.85 5.30
N GLU A 227 -0.45 22.88 5.98
CA GLU A 227 -1.66 23.57 5.52
C GLU A 227 -1.42 24.39 4.25
N THR A 228 -0.17 24.83 4.01
CA THR A 228 0.24 25.51 2.75
C THR A 228 0.33 24.52 1.60
N ILE A 229 0.85 23.32 1.84
CA ILE A 229 0.98 22.26 0.84
C ILE A 229 -0.37 21.60 0.56
N ARG A 230 -1.08 21.23 1.62
CA ARG A 230 -2.38 20.54 1.54
C ARG A 230 -3.53 21.52 1.74
N ILE A 231 -3.70 22.41 0.76
CA ILE A 231 -4.75 23.43 0.80
C ILE A 231 -6.10 22.79 1.13
N LYS A 232 -6.82 23.38 2.09
CA LYS A 232 -8.03 22.91 2.77
C LYS A 232 -7.80 21.79 3.78
N GLY A 233 -6.58 21.24 3.89
CA GLY A 233 -6.22 20.34 4.97
C GLY A 233 -6.08 21.09 6.29
N LYS A 234 -6.34 20.41 7.41
CA LYS A 234 -6.13 20.91 8.77
C LYS A 234 -5.21 19.97 9.52
N PHE A 235 -4.04 20.48 9.92
CA PHE A 235 -2.99 19.67 10.55
C PHE A 235 -3.47 19.01 11.84
N GLU A 236 -4.16 19.78 12.69
CA GLU A 236 -4.71 19.25 13.96
C GLU A 236 -5.73 18.12 13.73
N LYS A 237 -6.53 18.23 12.65
CA LYS A 237 -7.47 17.18 12.28
C LYS A 237 -6.75 15.92 11.80
N LEU A 238 -5.69 16.08 11.02
CA LEU A 238 -4.84 14.94 10.61
C LEU A 238 -4.26 14.24 11.83
N LEU A 239 -3.62 14.98 12.75
CA LEU A 239 -3.04 14.39 13.97
C LEU A 239 -4.09 13.70 14.83
N SER A 240 -5.26 14.32 15.03
CA SER A 240 -6.33 13.71 15.82
C SER A 240 -6.81 12.39 15.18
N ASN A 241 -6.89 12.34 13.86
CA ASN A 241 -7.31 11.15 13.14
C ASN A 241 -6.22 10.05 13.14
N VAL A 242 -4.93 10.42 13.05
CA VAL A 242 -3.82 9.47 13.22
C VAL A 242 -3.88 8.84 14.63
N LYS A 243 -4.05 9.66 15.67
CA LYS A 243 -4.20 9.18 17.06
C LYS A 243 -5.41 8.27 17.23
N LEU A 244 -6.54 8.61 16.61
CA LEU A 244 -7.74 7.77 16.64
C LEU A 244 -7.49 6.40 16.00
N LEU A 245 -6.87 6.39 14.83
CA LEU A 245 -6.56 5.15 14.09
C LEU A 245 -5.61 4.25 14.90
N ASP A 246 -4.54 4.83 15.46
CA ASP A 246 -3.57 4.12 16.31
C ASP A 246 -4.23 3.56 17.58
N LYS A 247 -5.04 4.40 18.27
CA LYS A 247 -5.78 3.97 19.45
C LYS A 247 -6.69 2.77 19.17
N ILE A 248 -7.46 2.82 18.08
CA ILE A 248 -8.36 1.72 17.70
C ILE A 248 -7.55 0.48 17.37
N LYS A 249 -6.45 0.60 16.61
CA LYS A 249 -5.57 -0.52 16.29
C LYS A 249 -5.03 -1.18 17.55
N LYS A 250 -4.40 -0.40 18.44
CA LYS A 250 -3.76 -0.92 19.67
C LYS A 250 -4.76 -1.54 20.64
N LYS A 251 -5.94 -0.92 20.78
CA LYS A 251 -6.94 -1.35 21.75
C LYS A 251 -7.80 -2.52 21.26
N ASP A 252 -8.34 -2.38 20.05
CA ASP A 252 -9.42 -3.26 19.57
C ASP A 252 -8.93 -4.30 18.56
N TYR A 253 -7.77 -4.03 17.88
CA TYR A 253 -7.17 -4.91 16.88
C TYR A 253 -5.66 -5.10 17.09
N PRO A 254 -5.17 -5.49 18.29
CA PRO A 254 -3.74 -5.59 18.61
C PRO A 254 -2.99 -6.57 17.73
N ASN A 255 -3.68 -7.61 17.25
CA ASN A 255 -3.11 -8.65 16.38
C ASN A 255 -3.26 -8.32 14.88
N SER A 256 -3.81 -7.14 14.54
CA SER A 256 -3.96 -6.76 13.14
C SER A 256 -2.60 -6.58 12.46
N LYS A 257 -2.44 -7.25 11.34
CA LYS A 257 -1.25 -7.16 10.48
C LYS A 257 -1.22 -5.89 9.61
N THR A 258 -2.22 -5.03 9.70
CA THR A 258 -2.32 -3.77 8.94
C THR A 258 -1.12 -2.86 9.19
N ILE A 259 -0.47 -2.44 8.12
CA ILE A 259 0.60 -1.45 8.16
C ILE A 259 -0.02 -0.05 8.03
N ILE A 260 0.25 0.82 8.98
CA ILE A 260 -0.07 2.25 8.88
C ILE A 260 1.21 2.96 8.48
N ARG A 261 1.20 3.65 7.34
CA ARG A 261 2.35 4.36 6.80
C ARG A 261 2.00 5.81 6.52
N VAL A 262 2.83 6.73 7.00
CA VAL A 262 2.77 8.14 6.60
C VAL A 262 3.65 8.35 5.38
N SER A 263 3.13 9.03 4.37
CA SER A 263 3.82 9.32 3.12
C SER A 263 3.72 10.80 2.78
N GLY A 264 4.76 11.34 2.18
CA GLY A 264 4.81 12.72 1.73
C GLY A 264 5.61 12.90 0.45
N VAL A 265 5.31 13.97 -0.28
CA VAL A 265 6.07 14.44 -1.43
C VAL A 265 6.94 15.60 -0.99
N LYS A 266 8.24 15.53 -1.22
CA LYS A 266 9.15 16.64 -0.94
C LYS A 266 9.01 17.68 -2.04
N ILE A 267 8.38 18.81 -1.71
CA ILE A 267 8.05 19.91 -2.64
C ILE A 267 9.07 21.04 -2.49
N ASN A 268 9.55 21.27 -1.26
CA ASN A 268 10.50 22.35 -0.97
C ASN A 268 11.56 21.89 0.03
N LYS A 269 12.59 22.74 0.21
CA LYS A 269 13.74 22.44 1.07
C LYS A 269 13.41 22.46 2.58
N ASN A 270 12.32 23.12 2.96
CA ASN A 270 11.95 23.34 4.37
C ASN A 270 11.21 22.16 4.99
N GLN A 271 10.77 21.18 4.18
CA GLN A 271 10.14 19.95 4.69
C GLN A 271 11.20 19.12 5.42
N ASP A 272 10.96 18.89 6.71
CA ASP A 272 11.88 18.16 7.59
C ASP A 272 11.36 16.73 7.85
N ILE A 273 12.09 15.78 7.30
CA ILE A 273 11.77 14.36 7.44
C ILE A 273 11.99 13.85 8.87
N ASN A 274 12.96 14.42 9.61
CA ASN A 274 13.23 14.02 10.98
C ASN A 274 12.08 14.46 11.90
N LYS A 275 11.56 15.66 11.65
CA LYS A 275 10.35 16.13 12.34
C LYS A 275 9.12 15.27 12.01
N MET A 276 9.00 14.81 10.75
CA MET A 276 7.94 13.86 10.39
C MET A 276 8.08 12.54 11.16
N ARG A 277 9.29 12.01 11.30
CA ARG A 277 9.57 10.81 12.10
C ARG A 277 9.22 11.03 13.58
N GLU A 278 9.64 12.14 14.15
CA GLU A 278 9.35 12.48 15.54
C GLU A 278 7.84 12.59 15.82
N VAL A 279 7.10 13.23 14.93
CA VAL A 279 5.66 13.49 15.13
C VAL A 279 4.82 12.24 14.83
N TYR A 280 5.06 11.56 13.72
CA TYR A 280 4.24 10.44 13.26
C TYR A 280 4.75 9.07 13.70
N GLY A 281 6.04 8.91 13.97
CA GLY A 281 6.66 7.66 14.38
C GLY A 281 6.22 7.15 15.76
N LYS A 282 5.47 7.95 16.51
CA LYS A 282 4.87 7.57 17.82
C LYS A 282 3.63 6.67 17.65
N TYR A 283 3.08 6.61 16.46
CA TYR A 283 1.83 5.96 16.12
C TYR A 283 2.08 4.86 15.09
#